data_67985bf590c23951bd652bcba956477a
#
_entry.id   67985bf590c23951bd652bcba956477a
#
_cell.length_a   1.000
_cell.length_b   1.000
_cell.length_c   1.000
_cell.angle_alpha   90.00
_cell.angle_beta   90.00
_cell.angle_gamma   90.00
#
_symmetry.space_group_name_H-M   'P 1'
#
loop_
_entity.id
_entity.type
_entity.pdbx_description
1 polymer ?
#
loop_
_entity_poly.entity_id
_entity_poly.type
_entity_poly.pdbx_seq_one_letter_code
_entity_poly.pdbx_strand_id
1 'polypeptide(L)'
;MKDRLKETLGMIDPSLLLRPETVYEDKPVANFRDYTIDDNDPIRERVRRTYYTMHTNMTVDFVQSKMDKWLKFNHFKASMKEALYKMNELVDESDPDLDLPNIVHAFQTAERIREDHPNDDWFHLIGLIHDVGKVMAFYDEPQWCVVGDTFAVGCKWGKNIVYGDDSFKDNPDTYNNNYNTLHGMYQPNCGIENLMISWGHDEYLYRVLVHNRAKFPVEGLWMIRYHSFYPWHAGGDYAHLTKREDEKIKEAVIKFNQYDLYTKSTVVPDIDALWPYYEGLIDKYIPGVLEW
;
A
#
# COMPACT_ATOMS: atom_id res chain seq x y z
N MET A 1 -3.71 9.08 -35.05
CA MET A 1 -3.45 9.90 -33.85
C MET A 1 -4.37 9.50 -32.69
N LYS A 2 -5.67 9.28 -32.90
CA LYS A 2 -6.60 8.82 -31.86
C LYS A 2 -6.34 7.38 -31.37
N ASP A 3 -5.83 6.49 -32.22
CA ASP A 3 -5.57 5.09 -31.85
C ASP A 3 -4.26 4.93 -31.04
N ARG A 4 -3.24 5.74 -31.31
CA ARG A 4 -2.02 5.79 -30.45
C ARG A 4 -2.29 6.37 -29.07
N LEU A 5 -3.24 7.30 -28.94
CA LEU A 5 -3.69 7.83 -27.65
C LEU A 5 -4.44 6.77 -26.82
N LYS A 6 -5.20 5.87 -27.46
CA LYS A 6 -5.89 4.77 -26.76
C LYS A 6 -4.94 3.68 -26.27
N GLU A 7 -3.88 3.36 -27.04
CA GLU A 7 -2.83 2.42 -26.61
C GLU A 7 -2.00 3.00 -25.46
N THR A 8 -1.73 4.30 -25.46
CA THR A 8 -1.04 4.98 -24.36
C THR A 8 -1.93 5.16 -23.12
N LEU A 9 -3.24 5.39 -23.30
CA LEU A 9 -4.21 5.50 -22.20
C LEU A 9 -4.48 4.18 -21.47
N GLY A 10 -4.20 3.04 -22.08
CA GLY A 10 -4.31 1.72 -21.43
C GLY A 10 -3.22 1.44 -20.37
N MET A 11 -2.23 2.31 -20.22
CA MET A 11 -1.13 2.19 -19.26
C MET A 11 -1.10 3.32 -18.22
N ILE A 12 -2.13 4.17 -18.19
CA ILE A 12 -2.20 5.28 -17.22
C ILE A 12 -2.90 4.78 -15.96
N ASP A 13 -2.24 4.93 -14.82
CA ASP A 13 -2.84 4.71 -13.50
C ASP A 13 -4.17 5.49 -13.40
N PRO A 14 -5.30 4.82 -13.12
CA PRO A 14 -6.60 5.48 -13.00
C PRO A 14 -6.64 6.61 -11.96
N SER A 15 -5.81 6.56 -10.92
CA SER A 15 -5.70 7.62 -9.91
C SER A 15 -5.19 8.94 -10.49
N LEU A 16 -4.44 8.90 -11.62
CA LEU A 16 -4.03 10.09 -12.36
C LEU A 16 -5.21 10.94 -12.86
N LEU A 17 -6.31 10.29 -13.21
CA LEU A 17 -7.51 10.97 -13.73
C LEU A 17 -8.30 11.66 -12.62
N LEU A 18 -8.11 11.24 -11.38
CA LEU A 18 -8.81 11.73 -10.20
C LEU A 18 -7.96 12.70 -9.37
N ARG A 19 -6.69 12.89 -9.73
CA ARG A 19 -5.79 13.74 -8.97
C ARG A 19 -6.34 15.15 -8.79
N PRO A 20 -6.16 15.76 -7.62
CA PRO A 20 -6.49 17.17 -7.42
C PRO A 20 -5.68 18.07 -8.37
N GLU A 21 -6.32 19.02 -9.05
CA GLU A 21 -5.69 19.88 -10.08
C GLU A 21 -4.53 20.74 -9.57
N THR A 22 -4.44 20.98 -8.24
CA THR A 22 -3.51 21.93 -7.62
C THR A 22 -2.27 21.29 -6.99
N VAL A 23 -2.06 19.98 -7.16
CA VAL A 23 -1.14 19.22 -6.30
C VAL A 23 0.26 19.31 -6.81
N TYR A 24 0.94 19.85 -7.40
CA TYR A 24 2.39 19.91 -7.73
C TYR A 24 2.69 20.71 -8.99
N GLU A 25 2.88 21.99 -8.78
CA GLU A 25 3.56 22.84 -9.75
C GLU A 25 5.03 22.40 -9.93
N ASP A 26 5.64 21.80 -8.90
CA ASP A 26 7.08 21.54 -8.85
C ASP A 26 7.51 20.12 -9.25
N LYS A 27 6.61 19.12 -9.27
CA LYS A 27 6.93 17.73 -9.65
C LYS A 27 6.01 17.22 -10.76
N PRO A 28 6.50 17.08 -12.01
CA PRO A 28 5.71 16.49 -13.09
C PRO A 28 5.18 15.10 -12.74
N VAL A 29 3.95 14.80 -13.14
CA VAL A 29 3.31 13.51 -12.87
C VAL A 29 4.15 12.31 -13.33
N ALA A 30 4.86 12.44 -14.45
CA ALA A 30 5.76 11.41 -14.96
C ALA A 30 6.92 11.06 -14.01
N ASN A 31 7.17 11.88 -12.98
CA ASN A 31 8.24 11.66 -12.02
C ASN A 31 7.76 10.97 -10.74
N PHE A 32 6.45 10.66 -10.62
CA PHE A 32 5.95 9.81 -9.54
C PHE A 32 6.07 8.34 -9.91
N ARG A 33 6.45 7.49 -8.95
CA ARG A 33 6.65 6.04 -9.16
C ARG A 33 7.61 5.76 -10.33
N ASP A 34 8.68 6.56 -10.44
CA ASP A 34 9.71 6.34 -11.44
C ASP A 34 10.66 5.21 -11.01
N TYR A 35 10.35 4.00 -11.44
CA TYR A 35 11.14 2.80 -11.21
C TYR A 35 12.17 2.53 -12.32
N THR A 36 12.57 3.55 -13.07
CA THR A 36 13.63 3.41 -14.09
C THR A 36 14.92 2.95 -13.43
N ILE A 37 15.57 1.95 -14.01
CA ILE A 37 16.86 1.45 -13.53
C ILE A 37 17.94 2.48 -13.87
N ASP A 38 18.63 2.96 -12.85
CA ASP A 38 19.83 3.81 -12.97
C ASP A 38 20.86 3.35 -11.92
N ASP A 39 21.88 2.67 -12.38
CA ASP A 39 22.94 2.12 -11.52
C ASP A 39 23.81 3.22 -10.86
N ASN A 40 23.68 4.48 -11.27
CA ASN A 40 24.38 5.62 -10.69
C ASN A 40 23.54 6.35 -9.61
N ASP A 41 22.26 6.00 -9.47
CA ASP A 41 21.37 6.56 -8.46
C ASP A 41 21.26 5.60 -7.26
N PRO A 42 21.84 5.94 -6.09
CA PRO A 42 21.80 5.08 -4.91
C PRO A 42 20.38 4.78 -4.39
N ILE A 43 19.42 5.70 -4.60
CA ILE A 43 18.03 5.52 -4.18
C ILE A 43 17.38 4.46 -5.06
N ARG A 44 17.51 4.57 -6.38
CA ARG A 44 16.95 3.61 -7.34
C ARG A 44 17.56 2.22 -7.20
N GLU A 45 18.87 2.14 -6.93
CA GLU A 45 19.52 0.85 -6.65
C GLU A 45 19.02 0.23 -5.33
N ARG A 46 18.82 1.03 -4.28
CA ARG A 46 18.20 0.58 -3.02
C ARG A 46 16.80 0.03 -3.28
N VAL A 47 15.95 0.80 -3.96
CA VAL A 47 14.57 0.41 -4.32
C VAL A 47 14.57 -0.90 -5.12
N ARG A 48 15.36 -0.99 -6.17
CA ARG A 48 15.48 -2.19 -7.01
C ARG A 48 15.88 -3.42 -6.19
N ARG A 49 16.86 -3.28 -5.31
CA ARG A 49 17.32 -4.38 -4.43
C ARG A 49 16.24 -4.81 -3.45
N THR A 50 15.49 -3.88 -2.89
CA THR A 50 14.38 -4.16 -1.97
C THR A 50 13.29 -4.98 -2.67
N TYR A 51 12.85 -4.57 -3.87
CA TYR A 51 11.88 -5.33 -4.66
C TYR A 51 12.43 -6.69 -5.11
N TYR A 52 13.69 -6.78 -5.54
CA TYR A 52 14.29 -8.06 -5.90
C TYR A 52 14.27 -9.04 -4.73
N THR A 53 14.66 -8.58 -3.53
CA THR A 53 14.67 -9.42 -2.33
C THR A 53 13.24 -9.82 -1.94
N MET A 54 12.29 -8.90 -2.02
CA MET A 54 10.86 -9.18 -1.82
C MET A 54 10.40 -10.29 -2.77
N HIS A 55 10.55 -10.11 -4.06
CA HIS A 55 10.03 -11.03 -5.08
C HIS A 55 10.67 -12.41 -5.01
N THR A 56 11.96 -12.50 -4.70
CA THR A 56 12.66 -13.78 -4.56
C THR A 56 12.14 -14.59 -3.37
N ASN A 57 11.74 -13.94 -2.27
CA ASN A 57 11.40 -14.60 -1.02
C ASN A 57 9.89 -14.68 -0.74
N MET A 58 9.06 -13.91 -1.44
CA MET A 58 7.62 -13.84 -1.18
C MET A 58 6.88 -15.04 -1.79
N THR A 59 6.97 -16.17 -1.11
CA THR A 59 6.27 -17.41 -1.47
C THR A 59 4.96 -17.54 -0.69
N VAL A 60 4.07 -18.44 -1.14
CA VAL A 60 2.84 -18.79 -0.39
C VAL A 60 3.18 -19.22 1.03
N ASP A 61 4.17 -20.09 1.21
CA ASP A 61 4.60 -20.58 2.53
C ASP A 61 5.15 -19.44 3.40
N PHE A 62 5.91 -18.50 2.80
CA PHE A 62 6.40 -17.32 3.52
C PHE A 62 5.24 -16.46 4.01
N VAL A 63 4.31 -16.11 3.14
CA VAL A 63 3.13 -15.29 3.51
C VAL A 63 2.36 -15.98 4.63
N GLN A 64 2.09 -17.29 4.51
CA GLN A 64 1.40 -18.06 5.54
C GLN A 64 2.15 -18.01 6.88
N SER A 65 3.46 -18.17 6.85
CA SER A 65 4.29 -18.12 8.06
C SER A 65 4.23 -16.76 8.77
N LYS A 66 4.16 -15.67 7.98
CA LYS A 66 4.02 -14.32 8.55
C LYS A 66 2.62 -14.08 9.12
N MET A 67 1.58 -14.55 8.44
CA MET A 67 0.23 -14.53 8.98
C MET A 67 0.14 -15.32 10.30
N ASP A 68 0.71 -16.52 10.36
CA ASP A 68 0.74 -17.35 11.57
C ASP A 68 1.53 -16.70 12.73
N LYS A 69 2.53 -15.89 12.42
CA LYS A 69 3.30 -15.14 13.41
C LYS A 69 2.51 -13.92 13.88
N TRP A 70 2.17 -13.02 12.98
CA TRP A 70 1.69 -11.68 13.29
C TRP A 70 0.21 -11.60 13.68
N LEU A 71 -0.64 -12.48 13.13
CA LEU A 71 -2.08 -12.44 13.43
C LEU A 71 -2.44 -13.05 14.81
N LYS A 72 -1.45 -13.31 15.65
CA LYS A 72 -1.64 -13.58 17.08
C LYS A 72 -1.83 -12.31 17.90
N PHE A 73 -1.48 -11.13 17.34
CA PHE A 73 -1.61 -9.82 17.96
C PHE A 73 -1.03 -9.74 19.39
N ASN A 74 0.14 -10.35 19.58
CA ASN A 74 0.80 -10.45 20.89
C ASN A 74 2.27 -10.00 20.90
N HIS A 75 2.68 -9.26 19.85
CA HIS A 75 4.06 -8.79 19.72
C HIS A 75 4.33 -7.58 20.61
N PHE A 76 3.40 -6.62 20.63
CA PHE A 76 3.49 -5.44 21.49
C PHE A 76 2.10 -4.82 21.70
N LYS A 77 2.05 -3.84 22.61
CA LYS A 77 0.86 -3.00 22.84
C LYS A 77 1.26 -1.55 22.70
N ALA A 78 0.53 -0.80 21.90
CA ALA A 78 0.74 0.62 21.67
C ALA A 78 -0.57 1.29 21.24
N SER A 79 -0.73 2.56 21.56
CA SER A 79 -1.76 3.39 20.93
C SER A 79 -1.41 3.65 19.47
N MET A 80 -2.39 4.04 18.66
CA MET A 80 -2.14 4.43 17.26
C MET A 80 -1.13 5.59 17.16
N LYS A 81 -1.20 6.55 18.10
CA LYS A 81 -0.26 7.67 18.15
C LYS A 81 1.18 7.21 18.39
N GLU A 82 1.40 6.30 19.36
CA GLU A 82 2.73 5.75 19.62
C GLU A 82 3.27 4.99 18.42
N ALA A 83 2.44 4.23 17.73
CA ALA A 83 2.83 3.51 16.51
C ALA A 83 3.20 4.48 15.38
N LEU A 84 2.45 5.58 15.18
CA LEU A 84 2.78 6.65 14.22
C LEU A 84 4.13 7.29 14.52
N TYR A 85 4.41 7.64 15.79
CA TYR A 85 5.71 8.19 16.15
C TYR A 85 6.85 7.20 15.96
N LYS A 86 6.60 5.92 16.24
CA LYS A 86 7.60 4.86 16.01
C LYS A 86 7.93 4.75 14.53
N MET A 87 6.92 4.77 13.67
CA MET A 87 7.09 4.72 12.22
C MET A 87 7.89 5.92 11.67
N ASN A 88 7.91 7.06 12.36
CA ASN A 88 8.68 8.24 11.96
C ASN A 88 10.20 8.00 11.88
N GLU A 89 10.70 6.98 12.57
CA GLU A 89 12.13 6.59 12.52
C GLU A 89 12.47 5.77 11.26
N LEU A 90 11.47 5.34 10.48
CA LEU A 90 11.65 4.53 9.28
C LEU A 90 11.82 5.40 8.04
N VAL A 91 12.86 5.11 7.25
CA VAL A 91 12.97 5.55 5.85
C VAL A 91 12.59 4.36 4.98
N ASP A 92 11.56 4.52 4.14
CA ASP A 92 11.03 3.46 3.30
C ASP A 92 12.00 3.11 2.16
N GLU A 93 12.54 1.90 2.19
CA GLU A 93 13.51 1.42 1.19
C GLU A 93 12.91 1.13 -0.18
N SER A 94 11.59 1.07 -0.30
CA SER A 94 10.87 0.80 -1.55
C SER A 94 10.39 2.07 -2.27
N ASP A 95 10.42 3.23 -1.60
CA ASP A 95 9.90 4.48 -2.18
C ASP A 95 10.96 5.17 -3.06
N PRO A 96 10.70 5.32 -4.38
CA PRO A 96 11.57 6.06 -5.28
C PRO A 96 11.35 7.58 -5.23
N ASP A 97 10.29 8.06 -4.57
CA ASP A 97 9.81 9.43 -4.72
C ASP A 97 10.42 10.42 -3.73
N LEU A 98 10.51 10.05 -2.45
CA LEU A 98 10.94 10.93 -1.38
C LEU A 98 11.69 10.19 -0.27
N ASP A 99 12.69 10.86 0.30
CA ASP A 99 13.42 10.45 1.51
C ASP A 99 12.93 11.27 2.73
N LEU A 100 11.61 11.46 2.87
CA LEU A 100 11.02 12.16 4.00
C LEU A 100 10.55 11.17 5.08
N PRO A 101 10.53 11.60 6.36
CA PRO A 101 9.94 10.80 7.43
C PRO A 101 8.50 10.42 7.12
N ASN A 102 8.10 9.17 7.39
CA ASN A 102 6.76 8.67 7.09
C ASN A 102 5.63 9.49 7.71
N ILE A 103 5.86 10.10 8.89
CA ILE A 103 4.85 10.95 9.53
C ILE A 103 4.54 12.20 8.71
N VAL A 104 5.52 12.76 8.00
CA VAL A 104 5.30 13.94 7.14
C VAL A 104 4.35 13.58 6.01
N HIS A 105 4.63 12.47 5.30
CA HIS A 105 3.75 11.95 4.26
C HIS A 105 2.35 11.64 4.79
N ALA A 106 2.24 11.02 5.97
CA ALA A 106 0.96 10.71 6.60
C ALA A 106 0.11 11.97 6.81
N PHE A 107 0.68 13.06 7.34
CA PHE A 107 -0.04 14.31 7.52
C PHE A 107 -0.33 15.03 6.21
N GLN A 108 0.56 14.99 5.22
CA GLN A 108 0.30 15.56 3.89
C GLN A 108 -0.93 14.90 3.25
N THR A 109 -0.97 13.57 3.25
CA THR A 109 -2.11 12.79 2.74
C THR A 109 -3.40 13.11 3.49
N ALA A 110 -3.34 13.11 4.82
CA ALA A 110 -4.50 13.37 5.67
C ALA A 110 -5.09 14.77 5.50
N GLU A 111 -4.24 15.81 5.48
CA GLU A 111 -4.68 17.19 5.32
C GLU A 111 -5.22 17.46 3.92
N ARG A 112 -4.66 16.86 2.89
CA ARG A 112 -5.22 16.98 1.54
C ARG A 112 -6.60 16.33 1.44
N ILE A 113 -6.78 15.14 2.01
CA ILE A 113 -8.10 14.52 2.10
C ILE A 113 -9.07 15.43 2.85
N ARG A 114 -8.63 16.05 3.95
CA ARG A 114 -9.45 16.95 4.75
C ARG A 114 -9.91 18.18 3.98
N GLU A 115 -9.06 18.73 3.12
CA GLU A 115 -9.42 19.85 2.25
C GLU A 115 -10.53 19.48 1.26
N ASP A 116 -10.39 18.33 0.61
CA ASP A 116 -11.32 17.90 -0.45
C ASP A 116 -12.58 17.22 0.09
N HIS A 117 -12.50 16.60 1.28
CA HIS A 117 -13.57 15.86 1.94
C HIS A 117 -13.82 16.31 3.37
N PRO A 118 -14.13 17.59 3.64
CA PRO A 118 -14.17 18.16 5.01
C PRO A 118 -15.21 17.52 5.94
N ASN A 119 -16.17 16.76 5.40
CA ASN A 119 -17.23 16.10 6.19
C ASN A 119 -16.96 14.60 6.43
N ASP A 120 -15.94 14.04 5.85
CA ASP A 120 -15.59 12.61 5.93
C ASP A 120 -14.40 12.40 6.89
N ASP A 121 -14.58 12.75 8.15
CA ASP A 121 -13.49 12.77 9.14
C ASP A 121 -12.83 11.39 9.35
N TRP A 122 -13.55 10.30 9.13
CA TRP A 122 -12.96 8.95 9.07
C TRP A 122 -11.93 8.84 7.94
N PHE A 123 -12.15 9.50 6.81
CA PHE A 123 -11.26 9.44 5.65
C PHE A 123 -9.98 10.23 5.91
N HIS A 124 -10.05 11.35 6.67
CA HIS A 124 -8.88 12.08 7.12
C HIS A 124 -7.95 11.18 7.95
N LEU A 125 -8.57 10.40 8.89
CA LEU A 125 -7.80 9.49 9.72
C LEU A 125 -7.23 8.31 8.93
N ILE A 126 -7.93 7.77 7.93
CA ILE A 126 -7.39 6.76 7.02
C ILE A 126 -6.12 7.29 6.34
N GLY A 127 -6.14 8.54 5.84
CA GLY A 127 -4.95 9.18 5.28
C GLY A 127 -3.77 9.22 6.25
N LEU A 128 -4.03 9.53 7.52
CA LEU A 128 -2.98 9.60 8.53
C LEU A 128 -2.36 8.25 8.86
N ILE A 129 -3.17 7.18 8.89
CA ILE A 129 -2.71 5.89 9.46
C ILE A 129 -2.37 4.83 8.42
N HIS A 130 -2.63 5.04 7.12
CA HIS A 130 -2.58 3.98 6.11
C HIS A 130 -1.29 3.18 6.12
N ASP A 131 -0.19 3.80 6.42
CA ASP A 131 1.16 3.25 6.42
C ASP A 131 1.64 2.69 7.77
N VAL A 132 0.85 2.81 8.85
CA VAL A 132 1.31 2.48 10.21
C VAL A 132 1.68 0.99 10.36
N GLY A 133 1.17 0.12 9.50
CA GLY A 133 1.61 -1.27 9.44
C GLY A 133 3.12 -1.45 9.21
N LYS A 134 3.80 -0.45 8.66
CA LYS A 134 5.27 -0.43 8.51
C LYS A 134 6.02 -0.54 9.84
N VAL A 135 5.34 -0.32 10.95
CA VAL A 135 5.90 -0.50 12.32
C VAL A 135 6.49 -1.88 12.54
N MET A 136 6.08 -2.92 11.80
CA MET A 136 6.67 -4.26 11.85
C MET A 136 8.19 -4.25 11.64
N ALA A 137 8.74 -3.31 10.87
CA ALA A 137 10.18 -3.19 10.63
C ALA A 137 11.00 -2.94 11.90
N PHE A 138 10.37 -2.50 13.00
CA PHE A 138 11.03 -2.32 14.29
C PHE A 138 10.93 -3.56 15.20
N TYR A 139 10.32 -4.64 14.72
CA TYR A 139 10.09 -5.89 15.46
C TYR A 139 10.61 -7.09 14.68
N ASP A 140 11.88 -7.02 14.27
CA ASP A 140 12.64 -8.08 13.59
C ASP A 140 12.08 -8.51 12.21
N GLU A 141 11.33 -7.63 11.54
CA GLU A 141 10.97 -7.85 10.14
C GLU A 141 11.84 -6.98 9.22
N PRO A 142 12.50 -7.57 8.22
CA PRO A 142 13.23 -6.78 7.23
C PRO A 142 12.28 -5.96 6.37
N GLN A 143 12.71 -4.75 5.98
CA GLN A 143 11.85 -3.84 5.24
C GLN A 143 11.26 -4.46 3.97
N TRP A 144 12.00 -5.27 3.23
CA TRP A 144 11.53 -5.88 1.99
C TRP A 144 10.24 -6.72 2.12
N CYS A 145 9.89 -7.19 3.33
CA CYS A 145 8.61 -7.90 3.54
C CYS A 145 7.56 -7.05 4.26
N VAL A 146 7.80 -5.76 4.41
CA VAL A 146 6.93 -4.82 5.12
C VAL A 146 6.44 -3.71 4.22
N VAL A 147 7.33 -3.15 3.40
CA VAL A 147 7.09 -1.98 2.54
C VAL A 147 6.89 -2.37 1.07
N GLY A 148 6.50 -1.42 0.24
CA GLY A 148 6.39 -1.57 -1.21
C GLY A 148 5.05 -2.11 -1.71
N ASP A 149 4.96 -2.24 -3.03
CA ASP A 149 3.75 -2.73 -3.70
C ASP A 149 3.42 -4.16 -3.30
N THR A 150 2.13 -4.43 -3.17
CA THR A 150 1.63 -5.78 -2.91
C THR A 150 1.12 -6.44 -4.19
N PHE A 151 1.06 -7.77 -4.18
CA PHE A 151 0.62 -8.59 -5.31
C PHE A 151 0.04 -9.93 -4.81
N ALA A 152 -0.78 -10.61 -5.63
CA ALA A 152 -1.30 -11.91 -5.25
C ALA A 152 -0.21 -12.99 -5.36
N VAL A 153 -0.10 -13.85 -4.33
CA VAL A 153 0.71 -15.08 -4.35
C VAL A 153 -0.18 -16.29 -4.63
N GLY A 154 0.43 -17.41 -4.99
CA GLY A 154 -0.31 -18.66 -5.25
C GLY A 154 -1.00 -18.74 -6.61
N CYS A 155 -0.72 -17.82 -7.52
CA CYS A 155 -1.11 -17.87 -8.92
C CYS A 155 0.01 -17.29 -9.79
N LYS A 156 -0.15 -17.35 -11.11
CA LYS A 156 0.81 -16.74 -12.03
C LYS A 156 1.00 -15.26 -11.70
N TRP A 157 2.25 -14.82 -11.64
CA TRP A 157 2.61 -13.45 -11.35
C TRP A 157 1.95 -12.46 -12.31
N GLY A 158 1.48 -11.34 -11.76
CA GLY A 158 0.93 -10.23 -12.53
C GLY A 158 1.99 -9.58 -13.44
N LYS A 159 1.55 -9.03 -14.56
CA LYS A 159 2.46 -8.40 -15.54
C LYS A 159 2.87 -6.98 -15.16
N ASN A 160 2.05 -6.35 -14.31
CA ASN A 160 2.24 -4.96 -13.90
C ASN A 160 2.90 -4.84 -12.50
N ILE A 161 3.51 -5.93 -12.01
CA ILE A 161 4.31 -5.89 -10.79
C ILE A 161 5.64 -5.19 -11.11
N VAL A 162 6.00 -4.18 -10.34
CA VAL A 162 7.27 -3.44 -10.48
C VAL A 162 8.45 -4.42 -10.51
N TYR A 163 9.32 -4.32 -11.51
CA TYR A 163 10.47 -5.22 -11.75
C TYR A 163 10.12 -6.72 -11.87
N GLY A 164 8.84 -7.07 -12.08
CA GLY A 164 8.38 -8.47 -12.04
C GLY A 164 9.02 -9.39 -13.08
N ASP A 165 9.31 -8.88 -14.28
CA ASP A 165 9.86 -9.68 -15.37
C ASP A 165 11.22 -10.32 -15.02
N ASP A 166 12.05 -9.63 -14.23
CA ASP A 166 13.41 -10.07 -13.91
C ASP A 166 13.54 -10.72 -12.52
N SER A 167 12.72 -10.33 -11.56
CA SER A 167 12.92 -10.64 -10.15
C SER A 167 12.31 -11.97 -9.71
N PHE A 168 11.17 -12.38 -10.27
CA PHE A 168 10.48 -13.62 -9.87
C PHE A 168 11.13 -14.91 -10.37
N LYS A 169 12.09 -14.85 -11.29
CA LYS A 169 12.81 -16.04 -11.79
C LYS A 169 13.50 -16.83 -10.66
N ASP A 170 13.86 -16.17 -9.56
CA ASP A 170 14.53 -16.80 -8.43
C ASP A 170 13.56 -17.15 -7.27
N ASN A 171 12.23 -16.91 -7.46
CA ASN A 171 11.20 -17.33 -6.52
C ASN A 171 10.80 -18.79 -6.78
N PRO A 172 10.84 -19.69 -5.75
CA PRO A 172 10.48 -21.10 -5.91
C PRO A 172 9.06 -21.33 -6.45
N ASP A 173 8.09 -20.47 -6.12
CA ASP A 173 6.69 -20.60 -6.53
C ASP A 173 6.53 -20.41 -8.06
N THR A 174 7.47 -19.75 -8.73
CA THR A 174 7.51 -19.62 -10.19
C THR A 174 7.55 -20.98 -10.88
N TYR A 175 8.13 -21.96 -10.24
CA TYR A 175 8.28 -23.33 -10.77
C TYR A 175 7.33 -24.34 -10.13
N ASN A 176 6.47 -23.90 -9.21
CA ASN A 176 5.51 -24.75 -8.55
C ASN A 176 4.23 -24.90 -9.41
N ASN A 177 3.94 -26.09 -9.88
CA ASN A 177 2.78 -26.38 -10.75
C ASN A 177 1.42 -26.04 -10.11
N ASN A 178 1.35 -25.94 -8.79
CA ASN A 178 0.13 -25.51 -8.10
C ASN A 178 -0.08 -24.00 -8.14
N TYR A 179 0.98 -23.21 -8.40
CA TYR A 179 0.96 -21.75 -8.30
C TYR A 179 1.27 -21.04 -9.63
N ASN A 180 1.93 -21.69 -10.58
CA ASN A 180 2.39 -21.04 -11.81
C ASN A 180 1.36 -21.02 -12.95
N THR A 181 0.11 -21.40 -12.68
CA THR A 181 -1.00 -21.33 -13.65
C THR A 181 -1.80 -20.04 -13.46
N LEU A 182 -2.63 -19.69 -14.46
CA LEU A 182 -3.44 -18.48 -14.44
C LEU A 182 -4.23 -18.31 -13.14
N HIS A 183 -4.88 -19.36 -12.67
CA HIS A 183 -5.67 -19.32 -11.44
C HIS A 183 -4.89 -19.83 -10.22
N GLY A 184 -3.85 -20.63 -10.42
CA GLY A 184 -3.08 -21.21 -9.31
C GLY A 184 -3.96 -21.99 -8.34
N MET A 185 -3.93 -21.59 -7.07
CA MET A 185 -4.72 -22.18 -6.00
C MET A 185 -6.15 -21.62 -5.89
N TYR A 186 -6.54 -20.69 -6.75
CA TYR A 186 -7.82 -19.99 -6.69
C TYR A 186 -8.83 -20.52 -7.70
N GLN A 187 -10.11 -20.29 -7.41
CA GLN A 187 -11.19 -20.50 -8.38
C GLN A 187 -11.37 -19.22 -9.24
N PRO A 188 -11.77 -19.35 -10.51
CA PRO A 188 -12.14 -18.20 -11.31
C PRO A 188 -13.20 -17.33 -10.61
N ASN A 189 -13.03 -16.00 -10.66
CA ASN A 189 -13.94 -15.03 -10.05
C ASN A 189 -14.19 -15.24 -8.55
N CYS A 190 -13.21 -15.75 -7.81
CA CYS A 190 -13.33 -15.97 -6.36
C CYS A 190 -13.54 -14.68 -5.57
N GLY A 191 -13.15 -13.54 -6.11
CA GLY A 191 -13.19 -12.23 -5.46
C GLY A 191 -11.88 -11.86 -4.78
N ILE A 192 -11.57 -10.55 -4.78
CA ILE A 192 -10.30 -10.01 -4.31
C ILE A 192 -10.04 -10.31 -2.82
N GLU A 193 -11.09 -10.36 -2.02
CA GLU A 193 -11.00 -10.63 -0.58
C GLU A 193 -10.53 -12.06 -0.25
N ASN A 194 -10.64 -12.98 -1.20
CA ASN A 194 -10.23 -14.38 -1.08
C ASN A 194 -8.80 -14.63 -1.62
N LEU A 195 -8.12 -13.61 -2.12
CA LEU A 195 -6.75 -13.74 -2.55
C LEU A 195 -5.80 -13.62 -1.34
N MET A 196 -4.77 -14.45 -1.33
CA MET A 196 -3.61 -14.27 -0.47
C MET A 196 -2.71 -13.26 -1.14
N ILE A 197 -2.62 -12.06 -0.55
CA ILE A 197 -1.76 -10.99 -1.02
C ILE A 197 -0.39 -11.15 -0.37
N SER A 198 0.68 -10.75 -1.05
CA SER A 198 2.03 -10.70 -0.50
C SER A 198 1.99 -10.05 0.88
N TRP A 199 2.75 -10.60 1.83
CA TRP A 199 2.79 -10.02 3.18
C TRP A 199 3.35 -8.60 3.12
N GLY A 200 2.71 -7.70 3.83
CA GLY A 200 3.09 -6.29 3.86
C GLY A 200 2.32 -5.51 4.93
N HIS A 201 2.63 -4.22 5.02
CA HIS A 201 2.01 -3.31 5.99
C HIS A 201 0.50 -3.18 5.82
N ASP A 202 -0.02 -3.28 4.60
CA ASP A 202 -1.44 -3.17 4.23
C ASP A 202 -2.29 -4.22 4.94
N GLU A 203 -2.00 -5.49 4.65
CA GLU A 203 -2.73 -6.62 5.22
C GLU A 203 -2.59 -6.64 6.73
N TYR A 204 -1.37 -6.37 7.25
CA TYR A 204 -1.15 -6.35 8.68
C TYR A 204 -1.97 -5.27 9.39
N LEU A 205 -1.90 -4.02 8.94
CA LEU A 205 -2.66 -2.93 9.56
C LEU A 205 -4.18 -3.17 9.46
N TYR A 206 -4.66 -3.62 8.30
CA TYR A 206 -6.06 -4.03 8.16
C TYR A 206 -6.47 -5.04 9.25
N ARG A 207 -5.66 -6.08 9.45
CA ARG A 207 -5.93 -7.11 10.47
C ARG A 207 -5.87 -6.57 11.89
N VAL A 208 -4.93 -5.69 12.20
CA VAL A 208 -4.83 -5.00 13.50
C VAL A 208 -6.10 -4.18 13.76
N LEU A 209 -6.56 -3.39 12.78
CA LEU A 209 -7.76 -2.57 12.92
C LEU A 209 -9.02 -3.41 13.15
N VAL A 210 -9.17 -4.52 12.40
CA VAL A 210 -10.29 -5.44 12.57
C VAL A 210 -10.25 -6.14 13.93
N HIS A 211 -9.08 -6.65 14.34
CA HIS A 211 -8.89 -7.31 15.64
C HIS A 211 -9.26 -6.39 16.81
N ASN A 212 -8.80 -5.15 16.76
CA ASN A 212 -9.07 -4.15 17.79
C ASN A 212 -10.41 -3.44 17.62
N ARG A 213 -11.27 -3.87 16.70
CA ARG A 213 -12.63 -3.36 16.48
C ARG A 213 -12.67 -1.87 16.18
N ALA A 214 -11.76 -1.38 15.36
CA ALA A 214 -11.78 0.00 14.88
C ALA A 214 -13.13 0.32 14.18
N LYS A 215 -13.63 1.53 14.38
CA LYS A 215 -14.99 1.92 13.98
C LYS A 215 -15.04 2.61 12.61
N PHE A 216 -14.25 2.12 11.67
CA PHE A 216 -14.25 2.66 10.30
C PHE A 216 -15.38 2.10 9.45
N PRO A 217 -15.89 2.88 8.47
CA PRO A 217 -16.66 2.32 7.36
C PRO A 217 -15.82 1.25 6.63
N VAL A 218 -16.50 0.31 5.99
CA VAL A 218 -15.82 -0.79 5.29
C VAL A 218 -14.92 -0.27 4.16
N GLU A 219 -15.29 0.82 3.51
CA GLU A 219 -14.50 1.51 2.49
C GLU A 219 -13.13 1.93 3.01
N GLY A 220 -13.06 2.47 4.22
CA GLY A 220 -11.80 2.83 4.86
C GLY A 220 -10.89 1.63 5.12
N LEU A 221 -11.48 0.50 5.52
CA LEU A 221 -10.74 -0.75 5.70
C LEU A 221 -10.23 -1.32 4.37
N TRP A 222 -10.98 -1.19 3.28
CA TRP A 222 -10.51 -1.57 1.94
C TRP A 222 -9.35 -0.68 1.46
N MET A 223 -9.43 0.64 1.71
CA MET A 223 -8.35 1.57 1.39
C MET A 223 -7.05 1.14 2.08
N ILE A 224 -7.09 0.85 3.39
CA ILE A 224 -5.93 0.35 4.15
C ILE A 224 -5.40 -0.95 3.54
N ARG A 225 -6.27 -1.92 3.26
CA ARG A 225 -5.87 -3.28 2.88
C ARG A 225 -5.26 -3.37 1.48
N TYR A 226 -5.66 -2.49 0.56
CA TYR A 226 -5.37 -2.66 -0.85
C TYR A 226 -4.66 -1.45 -1.50
N HIS A 227 -4.28 -0.41 -0.74
CA HIS A 227 -3.69 0.78 -1.34
C HIS A 227 -2.39 0.50 -2.09
N SER A 228 -1.56 -0.42 -1.63
CA SER A 228 -0.33 -0.81 -2.33
C SER A 228 -0.52 -1.91 -3.38
N PHE A 229 -1.75 -2.37 -3.62
CA PHE A 229 -2.02 -3.43 -4.60
C PHE A 229 -2.14 -2.87 -6.04
N TYR A 230 -1.15 -2.07 -6.44
CA TYR A 230 -1.06 -1.39 -7.72
C TYR A 230 -1.24 -2.30 -8.94
N PRO A 231 -0.67 -3.52 -9.00
CA PRO A 231 -0.88 -4.41 -10.13
C PRO A 231 -2.34 -4.69 -10.42
N TRP A 232 -3.19 -4.71 -9.38
CA TRP A 232 -4.62 -4.91 -9.52
C TRP A 232 -5.37 -3.62 -9.83
N HIS A 233 -5.31 -2.62 -8.92
CA HIS A 233 -6.20 -1.46 -9.05
C HIS A 233 -5.76 -0.49 -10.14
N ALA A 234 -4.47 -0.33 -10.38
CA ALA A 234 -3.90 0.50 -11.42
C ALA A 234 -3.56 -0.28 -12.70
N GLY A 235 -2.93 -1.44 -12.56
CA GLY A 235 -2.44 -2.26 -13.66
C GLY A 235 -3.49 -3.15 -14.33
N GLY A 236 -4.62 -3.43 -13.66
CA GLY A 236 -5.67 -4.30 -14.17
C GLY A 236 -5.33 -5.80 -14.18
N ASP A 237 -4.28 -6.20 -13.50
CA ASP A 237 -3.96 -7.61 -13.27
C ASP A 237 -5.04 -8.30 -12.44
N TYR A 238 -5.07 -9.62 -12.48
CA TYR A 238 -5.98 -10.48 -11.68
C TYR A 238 -7.48 -10.32 -12.00
N ALA A 239 -7.86 -9.70 -13.14
CA ALA A 239 -9.26 -9.54 -13.54
C ALA A 239 -10.04 -10.88 -13.63
N HIS A 240 -9.34 -12.00 -13.92
CA HIS A 240 -9.89 -13.35 -13.99
C HIS A 240 -10.19 -13.97 -12.60
N LEU A 241 -9.70 -13.34 -11.52
CA LEU A 241 -9.93 -13.75 -10.13
C LEU A 241 -10.94 -12.83 -9.42
N THR A 242 -11.17 -11.62 -9.94
CA THR A 242 -12.12 -10.66 -9.37
C THR A 242 -13.56 -11.01 -9.75
N LYS A 243 -14.50 -10.53 -8.96
CA LYS A 243 -15.95 -10.60 -9.20
C LYS A 243 -16.53 -9.20 -9.31
N ARG A 244 -17.78 -9.08 -9.78
CA ARG A 244 -18.44 -7.78 -10.03
C ARG A 244 -18.49 -6.90 -8.77
N GLU A 245 -18.67 -7.50 -7.62
CA GLU A 245 -18.76 -6.80 -6.34
C GLU A 245 -17.45 -6.11 -5.93
N ASP A 246 -16.32 -6.59 -6.45
CA ASP A 246 -14.99 -6.05 -6.16
C ASP A 246 -14.77 -4.65 -6.79
N GLU A 247 -15.62 -4.25 -7.74
CA GLU A 247 -15.54 -2.91 -8.34
C GLU A 247 -15.67 -1.81 -7.29
N LYS A 248 -16.53 -2.00 -6.28
CA LYS A 248 -16.67 -1.06 -5.16
C LYS A 248 -15.38 -0.90 -4.36
N ILE A 249 -14.68 -2.03 -4.16
CA ILE A 249 -13.39 -2.03 -3.44
C ILE A 249 -12.38 -1.25 -4.26
N LYS A 250 -12.32 -1.52 -5.57
CA LYS A 250 -11.41 -0.85 -6.49
C LYS A 250 -11.66 0.65 -6.57
N GLU A 251 -12.91 1.07 -6.68
CA GLU A 251 -13.30 2.49 -6.67
C GLU A 251 -12.85 3.19 -5.38
N ALA A 252 -13.05 2.57 -4.21
CA ALA A 252 -12.60 3.11 -2.94
C ALA A 252 -11.07 3.25 -2.88
N VAL A 253 -10.34 2.24 -3.30
CA VAL A 253 -8.87 2.25 -3.32
C VAL A 253 -8.34 3.31 -4.28
N ILE A 254 -8.86 3.41 -5.50
CA ILE A 254 -8.47 4.44 -6.48
C ILE A 254 -8.76 5.84 -5.93
N LYS A 255 -9.91 6.03 -5.27
CA LYS A 255 -10.24 7.29 -4.59
C LYS A 255 -9.21 7.68 -3.54
N PHE A 256 -8.69 6.71 -2.79
CA PHE A 256 -7.65 6.96 -1.80
C PHE A 256 -6.28 7.21 -2.45
N ASN A 257 -5.86 6.39 -3.40
CA ASN A 257 -4.52 6.45 -3.98
C ASN A 257 -4.16 7.78 -4.65
N GLN A 258 -5.14 8.55 -5.13
CA GLN A 258 -4.86 9.89 -5.63
C GLN A 258 -4.25 10.80 -4.55
N TYR A 259 -4.63 10.60 -3.27
CA TYR A 259 -4.08 11.36 -2.16
C TYR A 259 -2.76 10.79 -1.66
N ASP A 260 -2.68 9.50 -1.50
CA ASP A 260 -1.45 8.81 -1.10
C ASP A 260 -0.30 9.09 -2.06
N LEU A 261 -0.52 8.93 -3.36
CA LEU A 261 0.54 9.09 -4.35
C LEU A 261 0.87 10.56 -4.62
N TYR A 262 -0.15 11.41 -4.84
CA TYR A 262 0.07 12.76 -5.37
C TYR A 262 0.13 13.87 -4.32
N THR A 263 0.20 13.56 -3.03
CA THR A 263 0.42 14.56 -1.97
C THR A 263 1.85 14.61 -1.44
N LYS A 264 2.73 13.75 -1.94
CA LYS A 264 4.15 13.76 -1.59
C LYS A 264 4.83 15.04 -2.07
N SER A 265 5.21 15.92 -1.14
CA SER A 265 5.87 17.19 -1.42
C SER A 265 6.94 17.52 -0.38
N THR A 266 7.78 18.50 -0.69
CA THR A 266 8.79 19.01 0.25
C THR A 266 8.20 19.93 1.33
N VAL A 267 6.93 20.30 1.24
CA VAL A 267 6.24 21.14 2.23
C VAL A 267 5.88 20.30 3.45
N VAL A 268 6.47 20.63 4.60
CA VAL A 268 6.20 19.94 5.88
C VAL A 268 5.04 20.64 6.58
N PRO A 269 3.92 19.93 6.88
CA PRO A 269 2.82 20.48 7.67
C PRO A 269 3.25 20.82 9.10
N ASP A 270 2.56 21.77 9.75
CA ASP A 270 2.72 22.02 11.18
C ASP A 270 2.05 20.87 11.99
N ILE A 271 2.80 19.80 12.17
CA ILE A 271 2.32 18.57 12.79
C ILE A 271 1.84 18.83 14.22
N ASP A 272 2.53 19.67 14.99
CA ASP A 272 2.15 19.96 16.38
C ASP A 272 0.80 20.69 16.46
N ALA A 273 0.53 21.60 15.53
CA ALA A 273 -0.74 22.31 15.44
C ALA A 273 -1.89 21.38 15.01
N LEU A 274 -1.60 20.34 14.23
CA LEU A 274 -2.60 19.40 13.70
C LEU A 274 -2.96 18.27 14.69
N TRP A 275 -2.04 17.90 15.57
CA TRP A 275 -2.24 16.78 16.50
C TRP A 275 -3.54 16.81 17.29
N PRO A 276 -3.98 17.92 17.91
CA PRO A 276 -5.22 17.92 18.71
C PRO A 276 -6.44 17.48 17.91
N TYR A 277 -6.50 17.79 16.62
CA TYR A 277 -7.57 17.34 15.74
C TYR A 277 -7.52 15.81 15.50
N TYR A 278 -6.35 15.30 15.13
CA TYR A 278 -6.18 13.88 14.81
C TYR A 278 -6.24 12.97 16.05
N GLU A 279 -5.81 13.44 17.21
CA GLU A 279 -6.04 12.73 18.49
C GLU A 279 -7.53 12.53 18.75
N GLY A 280 -8.34 13.56 18.51
CA GLY A 280 -9.81 13.43 18.62
C GLY A 280 -10.40 12.40 17.66
N LEU A 281 -9.85 12.27 16.46
CA LEU A 281 -10.27 11.24 15.51
C LEU A 281 -9.79 9.84 15.92
N ILE A 282 -8.56 9.70 16.42
CA ILE A 282 -8.05 8.43 16.97
C ILE A 282 -8.97 7.95 18.10
N ASP A 283 -9.31 8.82 19.05
CA ASP A 283 -10.20 8.48 20.18
C ASP A 283 -11.60 8.07 19.69
N LYS A 284 -12.09 8.67 18.61
CA LYS A 284 -13.39 8.36 18.01
C LYS A 284 -13.43 7.01 17.33
N TYR A 285 -12.42 6.67 16.54
CA TYR A 285 -12.42 5.52 15.62
C TYR A 285 -11.58 4.34 16.10
N ILE A 286 -10.53 4.58 16.87
CA ILE A 286 -9.54 3.57 17.28
C ILE A 286 -9.33 3.67 18.79
N PRO A 287 -10.10 2.93 19.59
CA PRO A 287 -10.08 3.12 21.04
C PRO A 287 -8.79 2.62 21.71
N GLY A 288 -8.12 3.52 22.41
CA GLY A 288 -7.13 3.19 23.43
C GLY A 288 -5.84 2.53 22.94
N VAL A 289 -5.36 1.58 23.71
CA VAL A 289 -4.15 0.78 23.43
C VAL A 289 -4.54 -0.44 22.61
N LEU A 290 -3.87 -0.61 21.48
CA LEU A 290 -4.11 -1.70 20.54
C LEU A 290 -3.19 -2.90 20.82
N GLU A 291 -3.67 -4.07 20.49
CA GLU A 291 -2.90 -5.31 20.41
C GLU A 291 -2.37 -5.46 18.96
N TRP A 292 -1.05 -5.57 18.87
CA TRP A 292 -0.32 -5.63 17.60
C TRP A 292 0.36 -6.98 17.40
#